data_f72403b9c6108917b1937301484fdded
#
_entry.id   f72403b9c6108917b1937301484fdded
#
_cell.length_a   1.000
_cell.length_b   1.000
_cell.length_c   1.000
_cell.angle_alpha   90.00
_cell.angle_beta   90.00
_cell.angle_gamma   90.00
#
_symmetry.space_group_name_H-M   'P 1'
#
loop_
_entity.id
_entity.type
_entity.pdbx_description
1 polymer ?
#
loop_
_entity_poly.entity_id
_entity_poly.type
_entity_poly.pdbx_seq_one_letter_code
_entity_poly.pdbx_strand_id
1 'polypeptide(L)'
;MGMPRCLLLVESVHHGNTATVARAIADELGADVAVPEAVPYTSLAGYSLIGFGSGVYYGQMHPALLDWVRGLPDTPVKNNPAFIFSTSGLPFLAKLWTASLRRLLAQKGFDIRGEFACRGFDTWGPLGLTGGIHKNHPDERDLEHARQFAAGIARNVQPGETVARCA
;
A
#
# COMPACT_ATOMS: atom_id res chain seq x y z
N MET A 1 -8.53 23.33 10.97
CA MET A 1 -8.81 22.11 10.20
C MET A 1 -7.58 21.23 10.32
N GLY A 2 -7.73 20.04 10.91
CA GLY A 2 -6.63 19.08 10.99
C GLY A 2 -6.28 18.57 9.59
N MET A 3 -4.99 18.39 9.30
CA MET A 3 -4.55 17.69 8.08
C MET A 3 -5.17 16.28 8.06
N PRO A 4 -5.55 15.76 6.88
CA PRO A 4 -6.07 14.40 6.77
C PRO A 4 -5.02 13.43 7.33
N ARG A 5 -5.42 12.60 8.30
CA ARG A 5 -4.52 11.58 8.83
C ARG A 5 -4.42 10.43 7.83
N CYS A 6 -3.21 10.12 7.45
CA CYS A 6 -2.92 9.01 6.54
C CYS A 6 -2.22 7.87 7.28
N LEU A 7 -2.54 6.62 6.93
CA LEU A 7 -1.89 5.41 7.45
C LEU A 7 -1.37 4.57 6.29
N LEU A 8 -0.15 4.09 6.40
CA LEU A 8 0.40 3.07 5.50
C LEU A 8 0.54 1.75 6.25
N LEU A 9 -0.17 0.74 5.79
CA LEU A 9 -0.06 -0.64 6.25
C LEU A 9 0.90 -1.38 5.31
N VAL A 10 2.06 -1.75 5.84
CA VAL A 10 3.18 -2.21 5.02
C VAL A 10 3.70 -3.54 5.49
N GLU A 11 3.70 -4.52 4.59
CA GLU A 11 4.37 -5.79 4.79
C GLU A 11 5.62 -5.86 3.89
N SER A 12 6.80 -5.83 4.49
CA SER A 12 8.08 -5.79 3.77
C SER A 12 9.07 -6.77 4.38
N VAL A 13 9.22 -7.93 3.74
CA VAL A 13 10.02 -9.05 4.27
C VAL A 13 11.43 -9.09 3.68
N HIS A 14 11.57 -8.92 2.35
CA HIS A 14 12.86 -9.06 1.66
C HIS A 14 13.43 -7.71 1.23
N HIS A 15 14.71 -7.49 1.50
CA HIS A 15 15.51 -6.34 1.06
C HIS A 15 14.96 -4.95 1.44
N GLY A 16 13.83 -4.85 2.13
CA GLY A 16 13.25 -3.58 2.55
C GLY A 16 12.74 -2.69 1.41
N ASN A 17 12.56 -3.22 0.20
CA ASN A 17 12.13 -2.45 -0.98
C ASN A 17 10.82 -1.71 -0.74
N THR A 18 9.80 -2.44 -0.29
CA THR A 18 8.49 -1.84 -0.02
C THR A 18 8.54 -0.85 1.14
N ALA A 19 9.34 -1.12 2.17
CA ALA A 19 9.54 -0.20 3.28
C ALA A 19 10.20 1.13 2.82
N THR A 20 11.13 1.06 1.87
CA THR A 20 11.76 2.26 1.29
C THR A 20 10.76 3.10 0.50
N VAL A 21 9.94 2.47 -0.33
CA VAL A 21 8.84 3.14 -1.05
C VAL A 21 7.82 3.72 -0.08
N ALA A 22 7.46 2.97 0.95
CA ALA A 22 6.51 3.42 1.97
C ALA A 22 7.00 4.68 2.69
N ARG A 23 8.29 4.78 3.01
CA ARG A 23 8.85 6.00 3.62
C ARG A 23 8.73 7.19 2.69
N ALA A 24 9.06 7.05 1.40
CA ALA A 24 8.92 8.13 0.43
C ALA A 24 7.46 8.62 0.30
N ILE A 25 6.50 7.70 0.29
CA ILE A 25 5.07 8.02 0.30
C ILE A 25 4.66 8.68 1.63
N ALA A 26 5.13 8.13 2.76
CA ALA A 26 4.80 8.64 4.08
C ALA A 26 5.33 10.07 4.31
N ASP A 27 6.55 10.34 3.88
CA ASP A 27 7.15 11.68 3.97
C ASP A 27 6.33 12.71 3.19
N GLU A 28 5.83 12.34 2.00
CA GLU A 28 4.99 13.21 1.18
C GLU A 28 3.60 13.45 1.78
N LEU A 29 3.01 12.43 2.39
CA LEU A 29 1.65 12.49 2.95
C LEU A 29 1.60 12.91 4.43
N GLY A 30 2.72 12.95 5.13
CA GLY A 30 2.75 13.03 6.59
C GLY A 30 2.06 11.82 7.25
N ALA A 31 2.25 10.62 6.68
CA ALA A 31 1.52 9.43 7.06
C ALA A 31 2.20 8.64 8.18
N ASP A 32 1.39 8.02 9.04
CA ASP A 32 1.85 6.97 9.94
C ASP A 32 2.18 5.71 9.14
N VAL A 33 3.24 4.98 9.51
CA VAL A 33 3.61 3.70 8.87
C VAL A 33 3.60 2.61 9.92
N ALA A 34 2.89 1.52 9.64
CA ALA A 34 2.80 0.39 10.55
C ALA A 34 2.73 -0.95 9.80
N VAL A 35 3.13 -2.03 10.47
CA VAL A 35 2.82 -3.39 10.00
C VAL A 35 1.35 -3.70 10.28
N PRO A 36 0.66 -4.44 9.41
CA PRO A 36 -0.77 -4.72 9.57
C PRO A 36 -1.14 -5.28 10.94
N GLU A 37 -0.39 -6.26 11.43
CA GLU A 37 -0.65 -6.94 12.71
C GLU A 37 -0.59 -6.02 13.94
N ALA A 38 0.16 -4.91 13.86
CA ALA A 38 0.28 -3.95 14.95
C ALA A 38 -0.90 -2.95 15.01
N VAL A 39 -1.81 -2.96 14.02
CA VAL A 39 -2.88 -1.97 13.91
C VAL A 39 -4.23 -2.60 14.26
N PRO A 40 -4.88 -2.18 15.36
CA PRO A 40 -6.24 -2.59 15.66
C PRO A 40 -7.22 -2.11 14.59
N TYR A 41 -8.14 -2.97 14.16
CA TYR A 41 -9.15 -2.61 13.15
C TYR A 41 -9.96 -1.36 13.50
N THR A 42 -10.23 -1.16 14.80
CA THR A 42 -10.98 -0.01 15.31
C THR A 42 -10.27 1.32 15.10
N SER A 43 -8.95 1.33 14.95
CA SER A 43 -8.18 2.56 14.74
C SER A 43 -8.30 3.11 13.32
N LEU A 44 -8.74 2.29 12.35
CA LEU A 44 -8.85 2.69 10.94
C LEU A 44 -9.81 3.85 10.74
N ALA A 45 -10.86 3.95 11.55
CA ALA A 45 -11.83 5.04 11.49
C ALA A 45 -11.21 6.43 11.77
N GLY A 46 -10.03 6.48 12.36
CA GLY A 46 -9.29 7.72 12.63
C GLY A 46 -8.47 8.23 11.44
N TYR A 47 -8.43 7.50 10.31
CA TYR A 47 -7.64 7.83 9.14
C TYR A 47 -8.54 8.15 7.94
N SER A 48 -8.17 9.21 7.22
CA SER A 48 -8.91 9.67 6.02
C SER A 48 -8.41 9.02 4.74
N LEU A 49 -7.21 8.43 4.78
CA LEU A 49 -6.57 7.76 3.65
C LEU A 49 -5.71 6.61 4.15
N ILE A 50 -5.89 5.43 3.57
CA ILE A 50 -5.11 4.26 3.96
C ILE A 50 -4.39 3.66 2.74
N GLY A 51 -3.08 3.55 2.84
CA GLY A 51 -2.25 2.87 1.85
C GLY A 51 -1.96 1.43 2.27
N PHE A 52 -2.07 0.50 1.34
CA PHE A 52 -1.77 -0.92 1.54
C PHE A 52 -0.60 -1.31 0.65
N GLY A 53 0.52 -1.70 1.26
CA GLY A 53 1.75 -1.99 0.54
C GLY A 53 2.40 -3.30 0.90
N SER A 54 2.88 -4.03 -0.09
CA SER A 54 3.79 -5.16 0.10
C SER A 54 4.66 -5.43 -1.13
N GLY A 55 5.67 -6.28 -0.94
CA GLY A 55 6.31 -6.97 -2.06
C GLY A 55 5.34 -7.96 -2.70
N VAL A 56 5.68 -8.38 -3.91
CA VAL A 56 4.96 -9.45 -4.62
C VAL A 56 5.67 -10.77 -4.39
N TYR A 57 4.90 -11.77 -3.95
CA TYR A 57 5.38 -13.12 -3.63
C TYR A 57 4.49 -14.14 -4.35
N TYR A 58 5.09 -14.98 -5.16
CA TYR A 58 4.36 -16.01 -5.92
C TYR A 58 3.19 -15.44 -6.74
N GLY A 59 3.37 -14.26 -7.32
CA GLY A 59 2.35 -13.62 -8.16
C GLY A 59 1.17 -13.00 -7.40
N GLN A 60 1.34 -12.69 -6.12
CA GLN A 60 0.35 -11.98 -5.31
C GLN A 60 1.00 -11.11 -4.22
N MET A 61 0.23 -10.26 -3.60
CA MET A 61 0.64 -9.51 -2.41
C MET A 61 0.91 -10.47 -1.25
N HIS A 62 1.71 -10.02 -0.28
CA HIS A 62 2.11 -10.85 0.85
C HIS A 62 0.91 -11.44 1.60
N PRO A 63 0.92 -12.75 1.93
CA PRO A 63 -0.21 -13.41 2.60
C PRO A 63 -0.63 -12.73 3.89
N ALA A 64 0.31 -12.29 4.73
CA ALA A 64 -0.02 -11.62 5.99
C ALA A 64 -0.88 -10.36 5.79
N LEU A 65 -0.59 -9.55 4.77
CA LEU A 65 -1.43 -8.40 4.42
C LEU A 65 -2.83 -8.83 3.96
N LEU A 66 -2.89 -9.85 3.09
CA LEU A 66 -4.17 -10.39 2.61
C LEU A 66 -5.02 -10.96 3.75
N ASP A 67 -4.40 -11.71 4.66
CA ASP A 67 -5.09 -12.34 5.79
C ASP A 67 -5.57 -11.28 6.79
N TRP A 68 -4.78 -10.24 7.03
CA TRP A 68 -5.20 -9.12 7.86
C TRP A 68 -6.43 -8.41 7.26
N VAL A 69 -6.44 -8.15 5.96
CA VAL A 69 -7.61 -7.55 5.28
C VAL A 69 -8.83 -8.47 5.31
N ARG A 70 -8.64 -9.79 5.17
CA ARG A 70 -9.75 -10.77 5.32
C ARG A 70 -10.38 -10.72 6.71
N GLY A 71 -9.55 -10.54 7.73
CA GLY A 71 -9.98 -10.44 9.13
C GLY A 71 -10.72 -9.14 9.48
N LEU A 72 -10.69 -8.12 8.63
CA LEU A 72 -11.48 -6.91 8.85
C LEU A 72 -12.97 -7.23 8.97
N PRO A 73 -13.69 -6.60 9.92
CA PRO A 73 -15.16 -6.72 9.96
C PRO A 73 -15.76 -6.28 8.63
N ASP A 74 -16.93 -6.81 8.30
CA ASP A 74 -17.66 -6.34 7.12
C ASP A 74 -18.08 -4.89 7.32
N THR A 75 -17.68 -4.02 6.42
CA THR A 75 -17.90 -2.56 6.51
C THR A 75 -17.25 -1.85 7.72
N PRO A 76 -15.94 -2.03 7.98
CA PRO A 76 -15.29 -1.34 9.08
C PRO A 76 -15.23 0.19 8.85
N VAL A 77 -15.20 0.59 7.59
CA VAL A 77 -15.13 2.01 7.18
C VAL A 77 -15.78 2.15 5.80
N LYS A 78 -17.00 2.64 5.77
CA LYS A 78 -17.72 2.80 4.51
C LYS A 78 -17.12 3.91 3.65
N ASN A 79 -16.70 3.57 2.42
CA ASN A 79 -16.11 4.48 1.44
C ASN A 79 -14.81 5.18 1.91
N ASN A 80 -14.00 4.54 2.76
CA ASN A 80 -12.71 5.11 3.12
C ASN A 80 -11.76 5.09 1.92
N PRO A 81 -11.22 6.24 1.52
CA PRO A 81 -10.23 6.31 0.46
C PRO A 81 -9.02 5.46 0.77
N ALA A 82 -8.61 4.65 -0.19
CA ALA A 82 -7.44 3.80 -0.07
C ALA A 82 -6.63 3.75 -1.36
N PHE A 83 -5.39 3.32 -1.26
CA PHE A 83 -4.56 3.03 -2.41
C PHE A 83 -3.68 1.80 -2.16
N ILE A 84 -3.17 1.22 -3.22
CA ILE A 84 -2.31 0.05 -3.18
C ILE A 84 -0.94 0.43 -3.73
N PHE A 85 0.12 -0.06 -3.12
CA PHE A 85 1.46 0.06 -3.68
C PHE A 85 2.24 -1.25 -3.54
N SER A 86 3.06 -1.57 -4.54
CA SER A 86 3.81 -2.81 -4.58
C SER A 86 5.20 -2.63 -5.18
N THR A 87 6.11 -3.50 -4.74
CA THR A 87 7.44 -3.63 -5.33
C THR A 87 7.63 -5.05 -5.85
N SER A 88 8.20 -5.17 -7.06
CA SER A 88 8.43 -6.48 -7.68
C SER A 88 9.51 -6.42 -8.75
N GLY A 89 10.03 -7.57 -9.15
CA GLY A 89 10.94 -7.66 -10.30
C GLY A 89 10.25 -7.33 -11.64
N LEU A 90 8.92 -7.45 -11.74
CA LEU A 90 8.15 -7.26 -12.97
C LEU A 90 6.95 -6.33 -12.73
N PRO A 91 7.16 -5.02 -12.54
CA PRO A 91 6.09 -4.10 -12.14
C PRO A 91 4.96 -3.95 -13.19
N PHE A 92 5.21 -4.29 -14.46
CA PHE A 92 4.17 -4.28 -15.48
C PHE A 92 3.05 -5.33 -15.27
N LEU A 93 3.30 -6.36 -14.45
CA LEU A 93 2.28 -7.33 -14.02
C LEU A 93 1.57 -6.93 -12.72
N ALA A 94 1.86 -5.77 -12.17
CA ALA A 94 1.36 -5.35 -10.86
C ALA A 94 -0.17 -5.44 -10.74
N LYS A 95 -0.92 -4.99 -11.76
CA LYS A 95 -2.39 -5.04 -11.75
C LYS A 95 -2.94 -6.47 -11.61
N LEU A 96 -2.24 -7.46 -12.15
CA LEU A 96 -2.61 -8.86 -11.98
C LEU A 96 -2.35 -9.32 -10.54
N TRP A 97 -1.19 -8.95 -10.00
CA TRP A 97 -0.76 -9.40 -8.68
C TRP A 97 -1.45 -8.68 -7.52
N THR A 98 -1.89 -7.44 -7.73
CA THR A 98 -2.69 -6.69 -6.74
C THR A 98 -4.18 -7.01 -6.79
N ALA A 99 -4.65 -7.77 -7.80
CA ALA A 99 -6.07 -8.03 -8.03
C ALA A 99 -6.79 -8.66 -6.82
N SER A 100 -6.13 -9.59 -6.13
CA SER A 100 -6.70 -10.23 -4.93
C SER A 100 -6.90 -9.22 -3.80
N LEU A 101 -5.90 -8.39 -3.52
CA LEU A 101 -5.99 -7.34 -2.50
C LEU A 101 -7.05 -6.31 -2.86
N ARG A 102 -7.06 -5.85 -4.12
CA ARG A 102 -8.07 -4.89 -4.61
C ARG A 102 -9.49 -5.40 -4.40
N ARG A 103 -9.73 -6.67 -4.75
CA ARG A 103 -11.06 -7.29 -4.56
C ARG A 103 -11.45 -7.35 -3.08
N LEU A 104 -10.52 -7.77 -2.21
CA LEU A 104 -10.76 -7.84 -0.78
C LEU A 104 -11.06 -6.46 -0.19
N LEU A 105 -10.28 -5.45 -0.53
CA LEU A 105 -10.49 -4.09 -0.05
C LEU A 105 -11.84 -3.53 -0.51
N ALA A 106 -12.21 -3.75 -1.77
CA ALA A 106 -13.52 -3.35 -2.28
C ALA A 106 -14.68 -4.06 -1.55
N GLN A 107 -14.54 -5.36 -1.27
CA GLN A 107 -15.51 -6.11 -0.46
C GLN A 107 -15.63 -5.58 0.97
N LYS A 108 -14.54 -5.06 1.54
CA LYS A 108 -14.51 -4.43 2.87
C LYS A 108 -14.94 -2.95 2.86
N GLY A 109 -15.38 -2.42 1.72
CA GLY A 109 -15.96 -1.09 1.60
C GLY A 109 -14.94 0.04 1.39
N PHE A 110 -13.69 -0.27 1.05
CA PHE A 110 -12.70 0.75 0.68
C PHE A 110 -12.92 1.27 -0.74
N ASP A 111 -12.69 2.56 -0.93
CA ASP A 111 -12.68 3.21 -2.23
C ASP A 111 -11.24 3.35 -2.74
N ILE A 112 -10.85 2.50 -3.69
CA ILE A 112 -9.49 2.45 -4.22
C ILE A 112 -9.25 3.59 -5.20
N ARG A 113 -8.47 4.59 -4.78
CA ARG A 113 -8.18 5.81 -5.53
C ARG A 113 -6.98 5.69 -6.47
N GLY A 114 -6.17 4.65 -6.33
CA GLY A 114 -5.03 4.42 -7.20
C GLY A 114 -4.16 3.25 -6.81
N GLU A 115 -3.26 2.91 -7.70
CA GLU A 115 -2.26 1.87 -7.49
C GLU A 115 -0.91 2.33 -8.02
N PHE A 116 0.13 2.08 -7.24
CA PHE A 116 1.52 2.35 -7.59
C PHE A 116 2.32 1.05 -7.61
N ALA A 117 3.20 0.90 -8.58
CA ALA A 117 4.13 -0.21 -8.62
C ALA A 117 5.48 0.25 -9.16
N CYS A 118 6.54 -0.20 -8.53
CA CYS A 118 7.89 0.02 -9.01
C CYS A 118 8.75 -1.23 -8.92
N ARG A 119 9.97 -1.11 -9.48
CA ARG A 119 10.95 -2.17 -9.38
C ARG A 119 11.46 -2.32 -7.96
N GLY A 120 11.68 -3.57 -7.55
CA GLY A 120 12.38 -3.93 -6.34
C GLY A 120 13.52 -4.88 -6.63
N PHE A 121 14.57 -4.84 -5.83
CA PHE A 121 15.62 -5.85 -5.88
C PHE A 121 15.03 -7.23 -5.58
N ASP A 122 15.16 -8.15 -6.52
CA ASP A 122 14.60 -9.50 -6.43
C ASP A 122 15.68 -10.55 -6.59
N THR A 123 15.75 -11.46 -5.61
CA THR A 123 16.68 -12.58 -5.60
C THR A 123 15.96 -13.94 -5.56
N TRP A 124 14.67 -13.96 -5.84
CA TRP A 124 13.86 -15.16 -5.69
C TRP A 124 14.14 -16.22 -6.76
N GLY A 125 14.15 -17.50 -6.34
CA GLY A 125 14.33 -18.65 -7.21
C GLY A 125 15.67 -18.66 -7.96
N PRO A 126 15.69 -18.96 -9.26
CA PRO A 126 16.91 -18.98 -10.06
C PRO A 126 17.60 -17.62 -10.16
N LEU A 127 16.90 -16.52 -9.90
CA LEU A 127 17.48 -15.18 -9.87
C LEU A 127 18.50 -15.00 -8.75
N GLY A 128 18.35 -15.73 -7.65
CA GLY A 128 19.32 -15.75 -6.55
C GLY A 128 20.70 -16.29 -6.97
N LEU A 129 20.74 -17.25 -7.89
CA LEU A 129 21.98 -17.84 -8.42
C LEU A 129 22.78 -16.86 -9.28
N THR A 130 22.11 -15.91 -9.92
CA THR A 130 22.73 -14.86 -10.75
C THR A 130 22.97 -13.57 -9.97
N GLY A 131 22.74 -13.57 -8.65
CA GLY A 131 22.90 -12.41 -7.79
C GLY A 131 21.71 -11.44 -7.80
N GLY A 132 20.54 -11.88 -8.31
CA GLY A 132 19.30 -11.11 -8.35
C GLY A 132 19.19 -10.13 -9.52
N ILE A 133 18.01 -9.57 -9.68
CA ILE A 133 17.70 -8.51 -10.67
C ILE A 133 17.39 -7.20 -9.96
N HIS A 134 17.63 -6.09 -10.65
CA HIS A 134 17.31 -4.74 -10.14
C HIS A 134 17.98 -4.40 -8.80
N LYS A 135 19.27 -4.74 -8.62
CA LYS A 135 20.03 -4.53 -7.36
C LYS A 135 19.99 -3.11 -6.81
N ASN A 136 19.79 -2.11 -7.67
CA ASN A 136 19.73 -0.70 -7.30
C ASN A 136 18.32 -0.13 -7.26
N HIS A 137 17.30 -1.00 -7.20
CA HIS A 137 15.91 -0.57 -7.14
C HIS A 137 15.27 -0.99 -5.79
N PRO A 138 14.36 -0.15 -5.27
CA PRO A 138 13.92 1.12 -5.84
C PRO A 138 15.07 2.17 -5.87
N ASP A 139 15.24 2.83 -7.00
CA ASP A 139 16.19 3.95 -7.15
C ASP A 139 15.50 5.30 -6.86
N GLU A 140 16.26 6.42 -6.93
CA GLU A 140 15.69 7.74 -6.64
C GLU A 140 14.57 8.14 -7.60
N ARG A 141 14.57 7.64 -8.83
CA ARG A 141 13.47 7.88 -9.78
C ARG A 141 12.21 7.14 -9.39
N ASP A 142 12.35 5.90 -8.93
CA ASP A 142 11.23 5.12 -8.39
C ASP A 142 10.63 5.82 -7.17
N LEU A 143 11.46 6.35 -6.28
CA LEU A 143 11.01 7.08 -5.09
C LEU A 143 10.35 8.41 -5.43
N GLU A 144 10.88 9.14 -6.42
CA GLU A 144 10.26 10.37 -6.90
C GLU A 144 8.89 10.11 -7.54
N HIS A 145 8.75 9.05 -8.34
CA HIS A 145 7.44 8.63 -8.87
C HIS A 145 6.47 8.24 -7.74
N ALA A 146 6.97 7.62 -6.67
CA ALA A 146 6.15 7.29 -5.50
C ALA A 146 5.64 8.56 -4.79
N ARG A 147 6.49 9.59 -4.61
CA ARG A 147 6.08 10.90 -4.06
C ARG A 147 5.05 11.60 -4.94
N GLN A 148 5.27 11.63 -6.26
CA GLN A 148 4.33 12.22 -7.21
C GLN A 148 2.98 11.51 -7.21
N PHE A 149 2.97 10.18 -7.13
CA PHE A 149 1.76 9.40 -6.96
C PHE A 149 1.04 9.78 -5.66
N ALA A 150 1.75 9.83 -4.54
CA ALA A 150 1.21 10.20 -3.23
C ALA A 150 0.59 11.61 -3.25
N ALA A 151 1.30 12.59 -3.79
CA ALA A 151 0.80 13.95 -3.97
C ALA A 151 -0.46 14.00 -4.86
N GLY A 152 -0.52 13.16 -5.90
CA GLY A 152 -1.69 13.01 -6.76
C GLY A 152 -2.90 12.46 -6.02
N ILE A 153 -2.71 11.41 -5.22
CA ILE A 153 -3.78 10.83 -4.39
C ILE A 153 -4.28 11.86 -3.36
N ALA A 154 -3.38 12.55 -2.66
CA ALA A 154 -3.75 13.54 -1.65
C ALA A 154 -4.64 14.66 -2.20
N ARG A 155 -4.38 15.13 -3.43
CA ARG A 155 -5.21 16.15 -4.09
C ARG A 155 -6.63 15.67 -4.40
N ASN A 156 -6.82 14.36 -4.59
CA ASN A 156 -8.10 13.75 -4.94
C ASN A 156 -8.89 13.28 -3.70
N VAL A 157 -8.29 13.35 -2.52
CA VAL A 157 -8.95 13.07 -1.24
C VAL A 157 -9.29 14.40 -0.59
N GLN A 158 -10.55 14.83 -0.68
CA GLN A 158 -10.97 16.10 -0.07
C GLN A 158 -10.98 15.99 1.46
N PRO A 159 -10.55 17.06 2.19
CA PRO A 159 -10.77 17.13 3.63
C PRO A 159 -12.27 17.15 3.92
N GLY A 160 -12.81 16.07 4.43
CA GLY A 160 -14.24 15.96 4.75
C GLY A 160 -14.95 14.74 4.15
N GLU A 161 -14.32 13.96 3.29
CA GLU A 161 -14.87 12.68 2.80
C GLU A 161 -14.89 11.58 3.86
N THR A 162 -14.35 11.89 5.06
CA THR A 162 -14.37 11.00 6.19
C THR A 162 -15.75 10.99 6.83
N VAL A 163 -16.43 9.86 6.68
CA VAL A 163 -17.57 9.44 7.51
C VAL A 163 -18.70 10.46 7.58
N ALA A 164 -19.49 10.55 6.53
CA ALA A 164 -20.85 11.02 6.67
C ALA A 164 -21.67 10.01 7.50
N ARG A 165 -21.82 10.36 8.79
CA ARG A 165 -23.01 10.10 9.61
C ARG A 165 -23.55 8.68 9.67
N CYS A 166 -23.21 7.99 10.74
CA CYS A 166 -24.22 7.21 11.45
C CYS A 166 -25.17 8.23 12.12
N ALA A 167 -26.33 8.36 11.57
CA ALA A 167 -27.52 8.79 12.29
C ALA A 167 -28.49 7.63 12.22
#